data_1c442e000194723fa7f2426d49f9dfdc
#
_entry.id   1c442e000194723fa7f2426d49f9dfdc
#
_cell.length_a   1.000
_cell.length_b   1.000
_cell.length_c   1.000
_cell.angle_alpha   90.00
_cell.angle_beta   90.00
_cell.angle_gamma   90.00
#
_symmetry.space_group_name_H-M   'P 1'
#
loop_
_entity.id
_entity.type
_entity.pdbx_description
1 polymer ?
#
loop_
_entity_poly.entity_id
_entity_poly.type
_entity_poly.pdbx_seq_one_letter_code
_entity_poly.pdbx_strand_id
1 'polypeptide(L)'
;MIHAAENYVAVRRAGGFAVVNAEGLLRSFVRFATARGEHHVHTATAIEWAALGASVAQRDERLKTVWRFARFVQAEDNRHELPPPNHFGYHKTRRPPYIYSPAEIGRLVDAAFHIGIPGSLEPQAYSTLIGLLATTGLRIREALGLRFSDVMSAGLLIRKTKFQKTRLAPLHDSTAAAVERYLTLRRTVHPHREGIFITDDGRPLGYATVRRNFRKILAHAEIAPVAGRWPRLHDLRHTFAVRALENCPDGRQRVGQHMLALATYMGHANIVATYWYLEATPELLRDIATAGEVHLLGGRR
;
A
#
# COMPACT_ATOMS: atom_id res chain seq x y z
N MET A 1 8.36 -12.51 -30.40
CA MET A 1 8.32 -12.23 -28.97
C MET A 1 7.59 -10.92 -28.61
N ILE A 2 7.76 -9.81 -29.37
CA ILE A 2 7.10 -8.52 -29.07
C ILE A 2 5.56 -8.67 -29.04
N HIS A 3 4.95 -9.16 -30.13
CA HIS A 3 3.48 -9.36 -30.19
C HIS A 3 2.96 -10.31 -29.11
N ALA A 4 3.72 -11.37 -28.77
CA ALA A 4 3.33 -12.27 -27.70
C ALA A 4 3.32 -11.57 -26.32
N ALA A 5 4.29 -10.67 -26.08
CA ALA A 5 4.32 -9.87 -24.85
C ALA A 5 3.16 -8.87 -24.77
N GLU A 6 2.79 -8.24 -25.88
CA GLU A 6 1.63 -7.34 -25.97
C GLU A 6 0.32 -8.10 -25.71
N ASN A 7 0.16 -9.27 -26.33
CA ASN A 7 -0.98 -10.16 -26.11
C ASN A 7 -1.07 -10.60 -24.63
N TYR A 8 0.02 -11.04 -24.04
CA TYR A 8 0.08 -11.37 -22.61
C TYR A 8 -0.40 -10.21 -21.72
N VAL A 9 0.10 -8.99 -21.99
CA VAL A 9 -0.32 -7.79 -21.22
C VAL A 9 -1.81 -7.51 -21.42
N ALA A 10 -2.32 -7.63 -22.66
CA ALA A 10 -3.74 -7.43 -22.97
C ALA A 10 -4.64 -8.43 -22.23
N VAL A 11 -4.30 -9.71 -22.26
CA VAL A 11 -5.03 -10.77 -21.53
C VAL A 11 -5.01 -10.52 -20.03
N ARG A 12 -3.86 -10.14 -19.47
CA ARG A 12 -3.75 -9.81 -18.03
C ARG A 12 -4.60 -8.59 -17.65
N ARG A 13 -4.68 -7.57 -18.52
CA ARG A 13 -5.55 -6.40 -18.31
C ARG A 13 -7.02 -6.75 -18.39
N ALA A 14 -7.42 -7.57 -19.38
CA ALA A 14 -8.80 -8.07 -19.49
C ALA A 14 -9.21 -8.86 -18.24
N GLY A 15 -8.29 -9.60 -17.62
CA GLY A 15 -8.48 -10.27 -16.32
C GLY A 15 -8.44 -9.34 -15.10
N GLY A 16 -8.46 -8.01 -15.27
CA GLY A 16 -8.52 -7.02 -14.18
C GLY A 16 -7.20 -6.75 -13.45
N PHE A 17 -6.05 -7.21 -13.99
CA PHE A 17 -4.75 -6.97 -13.36
C PHE A 17 -4.13 -5.63 -13.82
N ALA A 18 -3.70 -4.81 -12.87
CA ALA A 18 -2.89 -3.62 -13.16
C ALA A 18 -1.44 -4.03 -13.40
N VAL A 19 -1.06 -4.28 -14.66
CA VAL A 19 0.25 -4.82 -15.05
C VAL A 19 1.33 -3.77 -15.29
N VAL A 20 1.21 -2.54 -14.77
CA VAL A 20 2.07 -1.40 -15.10
C VAL A 20 3.56 -1.70 -14.93
N ASN A 21 3.98 -2.21 -13.77
CA ASN A 21 5.39 -2.54 -13.53
C ASN A 21 5.83 -3.75 -14.35
N ALA A 22 4.99 -4.79 -14.41
CA ALA A 22 5.29 -6.01 -15.15
C ALA A 22 5.43 -5.74 -16.65
N GLU A 23 4.62 -4.87 -17.22
CA GLU A 23 4.73 -4.43 -18.62
C GLU A 23 6.06 -3.74 -18.90
N GLY A 24 6.48 -2.80 -18.05
CA GLY A 24 7.77 -2.12 -18.21
C GLY A 24 8.95 -3.08 -18.16
N LEU A 25 8.93 -4.02 -17.20
CA LEU A 25 9.94 -5.07 -17.10
C LEU A 25 9.92 -6.01 -18.30
N LEU A 26 8.74 -6.44 -18.74
CA LEU A 26 8.61 -7.36 -19.85
C LEU A 26 9.07 -6.72 -21.18
N ARG A 27 8.69 -5.45 -21.44
CA ARG A 27 9.19 -4.71 -22.60
C ARG A 27 10.71 -4.56 -22.58
N SER A 28 11.30 -4.34 -21.40
CA SER A 28 12.76 -4.27 -21.24
C SER A 28 13.42 -5.62 -21.54
N PHE A 29 12.85 -6.72 -21.06
CA PHE A 29 13.35 -8.07 -21.36
C PHE A 29 13.26 -8.40 -22.85
N VAL A 30 12.10 -8.16 -23.46
CA VAL A 30 11.90 -8.44 -24.88
C VAL A 30 12.89 -7.69 -25.76
N ARG A 31 13.14 -6.39 -25.45
CA ARG A 31 14.19 -5.62 -26.16
C ARG A 31 15.57 -6.23 -25.98
N PHE A 32 15.91 -6.67 -24.77
CA PHE A 32 17.21 -7.28 -24.47
C PHE A 32 17.43 -8.58 -25.23
N ALA A 33 16.42 -9.47 -25.31
CA ALA A 33 16.47 -10.72 -26.04
C ALA A 33 16.46 -10.49 -27.57
N THR A 34 15.62 -9.57 -28.07
CA THR A 34 15.55 -9.24 -29.50
C THR A 34 16.87 -8.65 -30.01
N ALA A 35 17.57 -7.84 -29.20
CA ALA A 35 18.90 -7.31 -29.57
C ALA A 35 19.95 -8.41 -29.75
N ARG A 36 19.69 -9.63 -29.29
CA ARG A 36 20.51 -10.84 -29.47
C ARG A 36 20.02 -11.74 -30.62
N GLY A 37 19.00 -11.33 -31.36
CA GLY A 37 18.37 -12.13 -32.40
C GLY A 37 17.47 -13.24 -31.88
N GLU A 38 17.11 -13.24 -30.60
CA GLU A 38 16.29 -14.26 -29.98
C GLU A 38 14.79 -13.99 -30.18
N HIS A 39 14.07 -15.01 -30.64
CA HIS A 39 12.62 -14.97 -30.84
C HIS A 39 11.83 -15.72 -29.77
N HIS A 40 12.50 -16.49 -28.93
CA HIS A 40 11.94 -17.28 -27.84
C HIS A 40 12.56 -16.85 -26.51
N VAL A 41 11.91 -17.23 -25.41
CA VAL A 41 12.49 -17.05 -24.08
C VAL A 41 13.54 -18.14 -23.87
N HIS A 42 14.78 -17.75 -23.64
CA HIS A 42 15.87 -18.62 -23.23
C HIS A 42 16.20 -18.38 -21.76
N THR A 43 16.38 -19.45 -21.02
CA THR A 43 16.66 -19.42 -19.58
C THR A 43 17.92 -18.62 -19.25
N ALA A 44 19.01 -18.84 -20.01
CA ALA A 44 20.27 -18.13 -19.82
C ALA A 44 20.09 -16.61 -19.98
N THR A 45 19.43 -16.19 -21.07
CA THR A 45 19.14 -14.76 -21.37
C THR A 45 18.22 -14.12 -20.33
N ALA A 46 17.22 -14.87 -19.86
CA ALA A 46 16.33 -14.39 -18.80
C ALA A 46 17.06 -14.15 -17.48
N ILE A 47 17.95 -15.06 -17.09
CA ILE A 47 18.78 -14.94 -15.88
C ILE A 47 19.75 -13.76 -16.01
N GLU A 48 20.45 -13.65 -17.14
CA GLU A 48 21.41 -12.57 -17.39
C GLU A 48 20.72 -11.20 -17.34
N TRP A 49 19.59 -11.03 -18.05
CA TRP A 49 18.82 -9.79 -17.99
C TRP A 49 18.30 -9.49 -16.57
N ALA A 50 17.85 -10.50 -15.85
CA ALA A 50 17.38 -10.33 -14.49
C ALA A 50 18.49 -9.91 -13.53
N ALA A 51 19.71 -10.43 -13.73
CA ALA A 51 20.91 -10.10 -12.95
C ALA A 51 21.30 -8.61 -13.01
N LEU A 52 20.88 -7.87 -14.03
CA LEU A 52 21.06 -6.41 -14.13
C LEU A 52 20.26 -5.63 -13.07
N GLY A 53 19.42 -6.30 -12.27
CA GLY A 53 18.71 -5.65 -11.17
C GLY A 53 19.67 -5.21 -10.05
N ALA A 54 19.46 -4.00 -9.51
CA ALA A 54 20.35 -3.40 -8.50
C ALA A 54 20.32 -4.13 -7.13
N SER A 55 19.29 -4.93 -6.86
CA SER A 55 19.16 -5.71 -5.62
C SER A 55 18.66 -7.12 -5.91
N VAL A 56 18.92 -8.06 -4.97
CA VAL A 56 18.43 -9.45 -5.06
C VAL A 56 16.91 -9.48 -5.24
N ALA A 57 16.16 -8.62 -4.53
CA ALA A 57 14.71 -8.50 -4.67
C ALA A 57 14.28 -8.04 -6.06
N GLN A 58 15.03 -7.11 -6.68
CA GLN A 58 14.75 -6.68 -8.05
C GLN A 58 15.07 -7.76 -9.07
N ARG A 59 16.19 -8.47 -8.91
CA ARG A 59 16.58 -9.60 -9.75
C ARG A 59 15.52 -10.70 -9.74
N ASP A 60 15.04 -11.04 -8.56
CA ASP A 60 13.97 -12.01 -8.34
C ASP A 60 12.65 -11.58 -9.02
N GLU A 61 12.20 -10.33 -8.83
CA GLU A 61 10.96 -9.83 -9.47
C GLU A 61 11.09 -9.75 -11.00
N ARG A 62 12.26 -9.38 -11.52
CA ARG A 62 12.55 -9.40 -12.95
C ARG A 62 12.41 -10.82 -13.50
N LEU A 63 13.08 -11.79 -12.90
CA LEU A 63 13.03 -13.18 -13.36
C LEU A 63 11.63 -13.78 -13.25
N LYS A 64 10.93 -13.55 -12.15
CA LYS A 64 9.53 -13.98 -11.96
C LYS A 64 8.57 -13.34 -12.96
N THR A 65 8.85 -12.14 -13.42
CA THR A 65 8.05 -11.50 -14.48
C THR A 65 8.23 -12.23 -15.81
N VAL A 66 9.47 -12.56 -16.18
CA VAL A 66 9.76 -13.36 -17.38
C VAL A 66 9.18 -14.77 -17.26
N TRP A 67 9.30 -15.42 -16.09
CA TRP A 67 8.74 -16.74 -15.85
C TRP A 67 7.22 -16.79 -16.06
N ARG A 68 6.47 -15.77 -15.55
CA ARG A 68 5.00 -15.69 -15.77
C ARG A 68 4.66 -15.53 -17.25
N PHE A 69 5.45 -14.77 -18.00
CA PHE A 69 5.32 -14.61 -19.43
C PHE A 69 5.67 -15.88 -20.16
N ALA A 70 6.82 -16.50 -19.84
CA ALA A 70 7.28 -17.76 -20.45
C ALA A 70 6.23 -18.87 -20.31
N ARG A 71 5.60 -19.02 -19.12
CA ARG A 71 4.48 -19.95 -18.92
C ARG A 71 3.30 -19.70 -19.84
N PHE A 72 3.02 -18.45 -20.15
CA PHE A 72 1.91 -18.08 -21.03
C PHE A 72 2.23 -18.46 -22.48
N VAL A 73 3.41 -18.07 -22.97
CA VAL A 73 3.78 -18.33 -24.38
C VAL A 73 4.18 -19.79 -24.63
N GLN A 74 4.69 -20.50 -23.64
CA GLN A 74 5.03 -21.92 -23.76
C GLN A 74 3.81 -22.81 -24.02
N ALA A 75 2.61 -22.37 -23.60
CA ALA A 75 1.37 -23.07 -23.87
C ALA A 75 1.04 -23.11 -25.38
N GLU A 76 1.54 -22.16 -26.17
CA GLU A 76 1.35 -22.08 -27.62
C GLU A 76 2.58 -22.55 -28.38
N ASP A 77 3.79 -22.33 -27.82
CA ASP A 77 5.08 -22.69 -28.47
C ASP A 77 6.06 -23.21 -27.41
N ASN A 78 6.33 -24.53 -27.46
CA ASN A 78 7.19 -25.23 -26.51
C ASN A 78 8.70 -24.88 -26.64
N ARG A 79 9.10 -24.11 -27.64
CA ARG A 79 10.46 -23.58 -27.77
C ARG A 79 10.79 -22.50 -26.73
N HIS A 80 9.79 -21.92 -26.07
CA HIS A 80 10.02 -21.04 -24.96
C HIS A 80 10.43 -21.81 -23.71
N GLU A 81 11.59 -21.48 -23.14
CA GLU A 81 12.08 -22.10 -21.92
C GLU A 81 11.47 -21.45 -20.66
N LEU A 82 11.34 -22.24 -19.59
CA LEU A 82 10.89 -21.77 -18.29
C LEU A 82 12.08 -21.53 -17.36
N PRO A 83 12.51 -20.29 -17.13
CA PRO A 83 13.59 -20.01 -16.18
C PRO A 83 13.18 -20.38 -14.73
N PRO A 84 14.12 -20.88 -13.89
CA PRO A 84 13.80 -21.27 -12.52
C PRO A 84 13.37 -20.05 -11.67
N PRO A 85 12.17 -20.04 -11.06
CA PRO A 85 11.62 -18.85 -10.44
C PRO A 85 12.34 -18.40 -9.16
N ASN A 86 13.13 -19.29 -8.54
CA ASN A 86 13.85 -19.02 -7.29
C ASN A 86 15.38 -18.94 -7.48
N HIS A 87 15.86 -18.71 -8.71
CA HIS A 87 17.28 -18.69 -9.06
C HIS A 87 18.13 -17.78 -8.15
N PHE A 88 17.60 -16.62 -7.78
CA PHE A 88 18.35 -15.65 -6.95
C PHE A 88 18.22 -15.87 -5.44
N GLY A 89 17.54 -16.91 -4.99
CA GLY A 89 17.41 -17.25 -3.57
C GLY A 89 16.76 -16.15 -2.71
N TYR A 90 15.93 -15.28 -3.30
CA TYR A 90 15.29 -14.20 -2.57
C TYR A 90 14.14 -14.71 -1.71
N HIS A 91 14.30 -14.62 -0.40
CA HIS A 91 13.23 -14.83 0.56
C HIS A 91 12.68 -13.48 1.02
N LYS A 92 11.40 -13.24 0.72
CA LYS A 92 10.73 -12.01 1.15
C LYS A 92 10.49 -12.07 2.66
N THR A 93 11.39 -11.47 3.43
CA THR A 93 11.14 -11.22 4.85
C THR A 93 10.15 -10.06 5.01
N ARG A 94 9.08 -10.28 5.78
CA ARG A 94 8.17 -9.18 6.15
C ARG A 94 8.85 -8.34 7.22
N ARG A 95 8.96 -7.04 6.94
CA ARG A 95 9.45 -6.07 7.92
C ARG A 95 8.34 -5.80 8.93
N PRO A 96 8.59 -5.90 10.27
CA PRO A 96 7.65 -5.44 11.28
C PRO A 96 7.23 -3.98 11.01
N PRO A 97 5.95 -3.63 11.16
CA PRO A 97 5.50 -2.25 10.99
C PRO A 97 5.97 -1.41 12.18
N TYR A 98 6.13 -0.13 11.94
CA TYR A 98 6.21 0.86 13.01
C TYR A 98 4.80 1.20 13.45
N ILE A 99 4.51 1.09 14.74
CA ILE A 99 3.21 1.46 15.31
C ILE A 99 3.35 2.82 15.98
N TYR A 100 2.75 3.82 15.35
CA TYR A 100 2.79 5.19 15.85
C TYR A 100 1.94 5.33 17.11
N SER A 101 2.45 6.04 18.12
CA SER A 101 1.65 6.47 19.26
C SER A 101 0.68 7.61 18.85
N PRO A 102 -0.40 7.87 19.62
CA PRO A 102 -1.27 9.02 19.37
C PRO A 102 -0.52 10.35 19.33
N ALA A 103 0.44 10.54 20.25
CA ALA A 103 1.27 11.74 20.30
C ALA A 103 2.15 11.91 19.04
N GLU A 104 2.72 10.83 18.54
CA GLU A 104 3.49 10.85 17.28
C GLU A 104 2.61 11.17 16.07
N ILE A 105 1.38 10.66 16.02
CA ILE A 105 0.43 11.02 14.95
C ILE A 105 0.12 12.52 15.02
N GLY A 106 -0.10 13.08 16.20
CA GLY A 106 -0.28 14.53 16.39
C GLY A 106 0.92 15.31 15.83
N ARG A 107 2.14 14.97 16.28
CA ARG A 107 3.36 15.61 15.77
C ARG A 107 3.54 15.47 14.24
N LEU A 108 3.15 14.34 13.66
CA LEU A 108 3.21 14.17 12.19
C LEU A 108 2.24 15.11 11.47
N VAL A 109 1.01 15.27 11.99
CA VAL A 109 0.01 16.18 11.42
C VAL A 109 0.49 17.62 11.50
N ASP A 110 1.04 18.03 12.65
CA ASP A 110 1.58 19.38 12.86
C ASP A 110 2.84 19.61 11.99
N ALA A 111 3.77 18.67 11.97
CA ALA A 111 4.98 18.74 11.16
C ALA A 111 4.69 18.81 9.66
N ALA A 112 3.55 18.28 9.21
CA ALA A 112 3.14 18.33 7.82
C ALA A 112 2.85 19.77 7.35
N PHE A 113 2.50 20.69 8.24
CA PHE A 113 2.34 22.10 7.91
C PHE A 113 3.66 22.82 7.54
N HIS A 114 4.80 22.21 7.81
CA HIS A 114 6.12 22.72 7.39
C HIS A 114 6.55 22.26 5.99
N ILE A 115 5.67 21.56 5.26
CA ILE A 115 5.94 21.09 3.90
C ILE A 115 5.27 22.04 2.89
N GLY A 116 6.07 22.53 1.96
CA GLY A 116 5.61 23.51 0.98
C GLY A 116 5.89 24.96 1.39
N ILE A 117 5.24 25.90 0.74
CA ILE A 117 5.37 27.33 0.99
C ILE A 117 4.35 27.72 2.09
N PRO A 118 4.76 28.41 3.15
CA PRO A 118 3.81 28.89 4.16
C PRO A 118 2.68 29.72 3.53
N GLY A 119 1.45 29.42 3.90
CA GLY A 119 0.25 30.09 3.38
C GLY A 119 -0.27 29.54 2.04
N SER A 120 0.46 28.63 1.39
CA SER A 120 -0.02 27.94 0.19
C SER A 120 -0.94 26.75 0.53
N LEU A 121 -1.41 26.02 -0.49
CA LEU A 121 -2.29 24.86 -0.31
C LEU A 121 -1.55 23.64 0.23
N GLU A 122 -0.30 23.44 -0.14
CA GLU A 122 0.45 22.21 0.14
C GLU A 122 0.56 21.89 1.64
N PRO A 123 0.86 22.82 2.57
CA PRO A 123 0.90 22.53 4.00
C PRO A 123 -0.39 21.88 4.52
N GLN A 124 -1.54 22.45 4.18
CA GLN A 124 -2.85 21.91 4.58
C GLN A 124 -3.15 20.59 3.88
N ALA A 125 -2.75 20.45 2.62
CA ALA A 125 -2.90 19.19 1.88
C ALA A 125 -2.12 18.04 2.55
N TYR A 126 -0.86 18.27 2.95
CA TYR A 126 -0.04 17.27 3.63
C TYR A 126 -0.58 16.94 5.02
N SER A 127 -0.93 17.94 5.82
CA SER A 127 -1.50 17.75 7.16
C SER A 127 -2.80 16.95 7.10
N THR A 128 -3.73 17.33 6.22
CA THR A 128 -4.99 16.62 6.01
C THR A 128 -4.76 15.20 5.51
N LEU A 129 -3.82 15.00 4.57
CA LEU A 129 -3.48 13.68 4.05
C LEU A 129 -2.95 12.75 5.14
N ILE A 130 -2.03 13.22 5.98
CA ILE A 130 -1.47 12.43 7.08
C ILE A 130 -2.56 12.08 8.11
N GLY A 131 -3.35 13.07 8.53
CA GLY A 131 -4.48 12.84 9.44
C GLY A 131 -5.48 11.83 8.87
N LEU A 132 -5.85 11.97 7.59
CA LEU A 132 -6.77 11.06 6.92
C LEU A 132 -6.23 9.63 6.87
N LEU A 133 -4.96 9.44 6.53
CA LEU A 133 -4.33 8.12 6.50
C LEU A 133 -4.28 7.47 7.89
N ALA A 134 -4.01 8.25 8.93
CA ALA A 134 -3.93 7.77 10.31
C ALA A 134 -5.31 7.35 10.85
N THR A 135 -6.37 8.11 10.53
CA THR A 135 -7.72 7.90 11.08
C THR A 135 -8.58 6.92 10.27
N THR A 136 -8.23 6.66 9.01
CA THR A 136 -9.02 5.77 8.13
C THR A 136 -8.29 4.52 7.68
N GLY A 137 -6.97 4.47 7.86
CA GLY A 137 -6.16 3.37 7.35
C GLY A 137 -6.22 3.20 5.81
N LEU A 138 -6.60 4.22 5.05
CA LEU A 138 -6.62 4.17 3.58
C LEU A 138 -5.22 3.87 3.02
N ARG A 139 -5.19 3.19 1.86
CA ARG A 139 -3.94 3.13 1.11
C ARG A 139 -3.60 4.50 0.55
N ILE A 140 -2.33 4.89 0.60
CA ILE A 140 -1.90 6.21 0.09
C ILE A 140 -2.40 6.49 -1.34
N ARG A 141 -2.41 5.49 -2.22
CA ARG A 141 -2.92 5.67 -3.59
C ARG A 141 -4.44 5.84 -3.66
N GLU A 142 -5.17 5.26 -2.70
CA GLU A 142 -6.62 5.46 -2.57
C GLU A 142 -6.89 6.90 -2.14
N ALA A 143 -6.18 7.40 -1.12
CA ALA A 143 -6.31 8.78 -0.66
C ALA A 143 -5.93 9.81 -1.76
N LEU A 144 -4.80 9.62 -2.43
CA LEU A 144 -4.35 10.50 -3.52
C LEU A 144 -5.27 10.49 -4.75
N GLY A 145 -6.05 9.42 -4.93
CA GLY A 145 -7.01 9.29 -6.03
C GLY A 145 -8.40 9.86 -5.72
N LEU A 146 -8.64 10.38 -4.51
CA LEU A 146 -9.94 10.93 -4.11
C LEU A 146 -10.28 12.19 -4.92
N ARG A 147 -11.58 12.29 -5.25
CA ARG A 147 -12.18 13.44 -5.93
C ARG A 147 -13.25 14.06 -5.04
N PHE A 148 -13.69 15.28 -5.35
CA PHE A 148 -14.79 15.91 -4.64
C PHE A 148 -16.06 15.05 -4.66
N SER A 149 -16.35 14.40 -5.78
CA SER A 149 -17.50 13.48 -5.95
C SER A 149 -17.42 12.21 -5.10
N ASP A 150 -16.29 11.94 -4.46
CA ASP A 150 -16.11 10.79 -3.57
C ASP A 150 -16.35 11.15 -2.10
N VAL A 151 -16.51 12.43 -1.77
CA VAL A 151 -16.84 12.91 -0.41
C VAL A 151 -18.35 12.94 -0.27
N MET A 152 -18.86 12.09 0.60
CA MET A 152 -20.29 11.90 0.86
C MET A 152 -20.59 12.20 2.34
N SER A 153 -21.85 12.45 2.67
CA SER A 153 -22.28 12.64 4.06
C SER A 153 -22.00 11.41 4.94
N ALA A 154 -22.00 10.21 4.36
CA ALA A 154 -21.71 8.96 5.05
C ALA A 154 -20.21 8.60 5.12
N GLY A 155 -19.31 9.40 4.52
CA GLY A 155 -17.87 9.13 4.47
C GLY A 155 -17.26 9.25 3.08
N LEU A 156 -16.17 8.54 2.83
CA LEU A 156 -15.45 8.57 1.56
C LEU A 156 -15.75 7.35 0.70
N LEU A 157 -16.12 7.57 -0.54
CA LEU A 157 -16.30 6.50 -1.53
C LEU A 157 -14.98 6.14 -2.18
N ILE A 158 -14.43 4.99 -1.82
CA ILE A 158 -13.16 4.50 -2.35
C ILE A 158 -13.43 3.63 -3.57
N ARG A 159 -13.15 4.20 -4.74
CA ARG A 159 -13.42 3.53 -6.04
C ARG A 159 -12.25 2.68 -6.50
N LYS A 160 -12.56 1.64 -7.28
CA LYS A 160 -11.60 0.82 -8.04
C LYS A 160 -10.38 0.39 -7.23
N THR A 161 -10.61 -0.13 -6.04
CA THR A 161 -9.56 -0.75 -5.23
C THR A 161 -9.01 -2.01 -5.91
N LYS A 162 -8.08 -2.70 -5.28
CA LYS A 162 -7.60 -3.99 -5.78
C LYS A 162 -8.80 -4.90 -6.09
N PHE A 163 -8.88 -5.46 -7.30
CA PHE A 163 -10.01 -6.22 -7.87
C PHE A 163 -11.26 -5.40 -8.20
N GLN A 164 -11.12 -4.12 -8.57
CA GLN A 164 -12.20 -3.23 -9.01
C GLN A 164 -13.34 -3.04 -7.98
N LYS A 165 -13.10 -3.36 -6.71
CA LYS A 165 -14.08 -3.21 -5.65
C LYS A 165 -14.22 -1.74 -5.25
N THR A 166 -15.45 -1.31 -5.00
CA THR A 166 -15.79 0.00 -4.42
C THR A 166 -16.23 -0.22 -2.99
N ARG A 167 -15.83 0.64 -2.06
CA ARG A 167 -16.28 0.61 -0.67
C ARG A 167 -16.47 2.01 -0.11
N LEU A 168 -17.35 2.14 0.85
CA LEU A 168 -17.48 3.32 1.69
C LEU A 168 -16.51 3.21 2.87
N ALA A 169 -15.79 4.29 3.16
CA ALA A 169 -14.99 4.45 4.36
C ALA A 169 -15.65 5.55 5.23
N PRO A 170 -16.42 5.18 6.26
CA PRO A 170 -17.00 6.15 7.18
C PRO A 170 -15.90 6.98 7.85
N LEU A 171 -16.20 8.24 8.11
CA LEU A 171 -15.32 9.16 8.83
C LEU A 171 -15.91 9.44 10.21
N HIS A 172 -15.04 9.53 11.21
CA HIS A 172 -15.39 10.14 12.48
C HIS A 172 -15.61 11.65 12.29
N ASP A 173 -16.52 12.26 13.04
CA ASP A 173 -16.93 13.65 12.88
C ASP A 173 -15.74 14.64 12.89
N SER A 174 -14.77 14.44 13.77
CA SER A 174 -13.57 15.27 13.83
C SER A 174 -12.71 15.17 12.54
N THR A 175 -12.64 13.98 11.94
CA THR A 175 -11.92 13.75 10.67
C THR A 175 -12.70 14.38 9.53
N ALA A 176 -14.02 14.21 9.48
CA ALA A 176 -14.89 14.83 8.50
C ALA A 176 -14.76 16.36 8.52
N ALA A 177 -14.80 16.97 9.71
CA ALA A 177 -14.62 18.41 9.89
C ALA A 177 -13.23 18.88 9.42
N ALA A 178 -12.17 18.14 9.69
CA ALA A 178 -10.83 18.48 9.21
C ALA A 178 -10.72 18.40 7.69
N VAL A 179 -11.30 17.37 7.08
CA VAL A 179 -11.37 17.22 5.62
C VAL A 179 -12.15 18.37 5.01
N GLU A 180 -13.34 18.72 5.56
CA GLU A 180 -14.15 19.81 4.99
C GLU A 180 -13.48 21.18 5.08
N ARG A 181 -12.77 21.50 6.19
CA ARG A 181 -11.95 22.72 6.27
C ARG A 181 -10.92 22.78 5.13
N TYR A 182 -10.22 21.68 4.89
CA TYR A 182 -9.28 21.61 3.76
C TYR A 182 -9.97 21.75 2.40
N LEU A 183 -11.13 21.09 2.21
CA LEU A 183 -11.87 21.15 0.96
C LEU A 183 -12.39 22.54 0.65
N THR A 184 -12.79 23.29 1.67
CA THR A 184 -13.18 24.72 1.53
C THR A 184 -12.04 25.55 0.97
N LEU A 185 -10.85 25.47 1.58
CA LEU A 185 -9.65 26.14 1.04
C LEU A 185 -9.31 25.64 -0.37
N ARG A 186 -9.38 24.33 -0.58
CA ARG A 186 -9.04 23.68 -1.85
C ARG A 186 -9.94 24.19 -3.00
N ARG A 187 -11.24 24.43 -2.75
CA ARG A 187 -12.19 24.97 -3.73
C ARG A 187 -11.86 26.42 -4.12
N THR A 188 -11.36 27.22 -3.18
CA THR A 188 -11.00 28.63 -3.49
C THR A 188 -9.75 28.73 -4.37
N VAL A 189 -8.75 27.85 -4.15
CA VAL A 189 -7.46 27.92 -4.87
C VAL A 189 -7.55 27.35 -6.30
N HIS A 190 -8.26 26.23 -6.49
CA HIS A 190 -8.37 25.58 -7.80
C HIS A 190 -9.78 25.01 -8.01
N PRO A 191 -10.80 25.83 -8.25
CA PRO A 191 -12.21 25.40 -8.29
C PRO A 191 -12.52 24.37 -9.37
N HIS A 192 -11.79 24.38 -10.49
CA HIS A 192 -12.05 23.51 -11.66
C HIS A 192 -11.31 22.16 -11.62
N ARG A 193 -10.55 21.87 -10.57
CA ARG A 193 -9.83 20.61 -10.45
C ARG A 193 -10.60 19.63 -9.56
N GLU A 194 -10.88 18.43 -10.08
CA GLU A 194 -11.66 17.40 -9.35
C GLU A 194 -10.90 16.70 -8.23
N GLY A 195 -9.59 16.56 -8.37
CA GLY A 195 -8.75 15.89 -7.37
C GLY A 195 -8.71 16.66 -6.05
N ILE A 196 -8.80 15.95 -4.92
CA ILE A 196 -8.72 16.56 -3.61
C ILE A 196 -7.28 16.97 -3.31
N PHE A 197 -6.33 16.05 -3.40
CA PHE A 197 -4.93 16.29 -3.07
C PHE A 197 -4.15 16.70 -4.31
N ILE A 198 -3.83 17.98 -4.38
CA ILE A 198 -3.06 18.61 -5.49
C ILE A 198 -1.94 19.49 -4.94
N THR A 199 -1.01 19.82 -5.80
CA THR A 199 0.05 20.81 -5.56
C THR A 199 -0.46 22.24 -5.75
N ASP A 200 0.34 23.23 -5.35
CA ASP A 200 -0.01 24.65 -5.49
C ASP A 200 -0.26 25.07 -6.96
N ASP A 201 0.34 24.39 -7.93
CA ASP A 201 0.12 24.59 -9.36
C ASP A 201 -1.04 23.76 -9.95
N GLY A 202 -1.84 23.12 -9.10
CA GLY A 202 -3.06 22.39 -9.50
C GLY A 202 -2.83 20.99 -10.07
N ARG A 203 -1.59 20.44 -10.02
CA ARG A 203 -1.31 19.09 -10.44
C ARG A 203 -1.63 18.07 -9.32
N PRO A 204 -2.05 16.85 -9.64
CA PRO A 204 -2.24 15.81 -8.61
C PRO A 204 -0.95 15.56 -7.80
N LEU A 205 -1.08 15.45 -6.47
CA LEU A 205 0.03 15.05 -5.60
C LEU A 205 0.52 13.66 -5.98
N GLY A 206 1.78 13.56 -6.44
CA GLY A 206 2.38 12.30 -6.83
C GLY A 206 2.87 11.47 -5.64
N TYR A 207 2.66 10.16 -5.66
CA TYR A 207 3.13 9.25 -4.61
C TYR A 207 4.63 9.38 -4.29
N ALA A 208 5.47 9.53 -5.32
CA ALA A 208 6.92 9.66 -5.14
C ALA A 208 7.28 10.94 -4.34
N THR A 209 6.60 12.05 -4.64
CA THR A 209 6.77 13.34 -3.96
C THR A 209 6.29 13.24 -2.51
N VAL A 210 5.10 12.68 -2.28
CA VAL A 210 4.58 12.46 -0.92
C VAL A 210 5.52 11.57 -0.10
N ARG A 211 6.03 10.49 -0.67
CA ARG A 211 6.99 9.60 0.00
C ARG A 211 8.30 10.33 0.36
N ARG A 212 8.81 11.19 -0.51
CA ARG A 212 10.00 11.99 -0.25
C ARG A 212 9.75 13.01 0.86
N ASN A 213 8.64 13.73 0.79
CA ASN A 213 8.27 14.75 1.77
C ASN A 213 7.92 14.12 3.14
N PHE A 214 7.39 12.90 3.16
CA PHE A 214 7.15 12.19 4.42
C PHE A 214 8.42 11.99 5.25
N ARG A 215 9.60 11.86 4.61
CA ARG A 215 10.89 11.83 5.32
C ARG A 215 11.19 13.15 6.01
N LYS A 216 10.84 14.28 5.38
CA LYS A 216 10.97 15.60 5.99
C LYS A 216 9.99 15.76 7.16
N ILE A 217 8.73 15.30 6.98
CA ILE A 217 7.71 15.32 8.03
C ILE A 217 8.19 14.52 9.26
N LEU A 218 8.75 13.33 9.05
CA LEU A 218 9.32 12.52 10.15
C LEU A 218 10.42 13.27 10.91
N ALA A 219 11.30 13.97 10.19
CA ALA A 219 12.38 14.76 10.80
C ALA A 219 11.81 15.94 11.61
N HIS A 220 10.86 16.70 11.06
CA HIS A 220 10.18 17.80 11.79
C HIS A 220 9.36 17.30 12.98
N ALA A 221 8.80 16.10 12.90
CA ALA A 221 8.07 15.46 14.00
C ALA A 221 8.99 14.81 15.04
N GLU A 222 10.31 14.92 14.88
CA GLU A 222 11.33 14.31 15.76
C GLU A 222 11.14 12.78 15.92
N ILE A 223 10.75 12.11 14.83
CA ILE A 223 10.60 10.66 14.80
C ILE A 223 11.85 10.05 14.15
N ALA A 224 12.65 9.38 14.98
CA ALA A 224 13.91 8.76 14.58
C ALA A 224 13.72 7.39 13.89
N PRO A 225 14.71 6.93 13.11
CA PRO A 225 14.73 5.57 12.62
C PRO A 225 14.87 4.57 13.76
N VAL A 226 14.16 3.43 13.64
CA VAL A 226 14.30 2.30 14.57
C VAL A 226 15.12 1.20 13.88
N ALA A 227 16.18 0.72 14.56
CA ALA A 227 17.15 -0.23 14.00
C ALA A 227 17.68 0.20 12.59
N GLY A 228 18.02 1.48 12.45
CA GLY A 228 18.54 2.07 11.20
C GLY A 228 17.48 2.22 10.08
N ARG A 229 16.21 2.00 10.38
CA ARG A 229 15.14 2.02 9.38
C ARG A 229 14.07 3.04 9.72
N TRP A 230 13.77 3.91 8.78
CA TRP A 230 12.73 4.90 8.94
C TRP A 230 11.32 4.29 8.90
N PRO A 231 10.39 4.80 9.74
CA PRO A 231 8.96 4.54 9.57
C PRO A 231 8.46 4.93 8.17
N ARG A 232 7.38 4.28 7.72
CA ARG A 232 6.83 4.46 6.37
C ARG A 232 5.41 5.02 6.43
N LEU A 233 4.98 5.70 5.37
CA LEU A 233 3.57 6.09 5.19
C LEU A 233 2.60 4.93 5.40
N HIS A 234 2.97 3.73 4.93
CA HIS A 234 2.12 2.56 5.07
C HIS A 234 1.98 2.08 6.52
N ASP A 235 2.91 2.46 7.38
CA ASP A 235 2.86 2.13 8.80
C ASP A 235 1.73 2.89 9.54
N LEU A 236 1.24 4.04 9.00
CA LEU A 236 -0.01 4.68 9.48
C LEU A 236 -1.22 3.75 9.34
N ARG A 237 -1.32 3.07 8.21
CA ARG A 237 -2.38 2.08 7.98
C ARG A 237 -2.23 0.86 8.90
N HIS A 238 -1.01 0.43 9.17
CA HIS A 238 -0.74 -0.65 10.13
C HIS A 238 -1.14 -0.20 11.54
N THR A 239 -0.78 1.02 11.93
CA THR A 239 -1.18 1.61 13.21
C THR A 239 -2.71 1.65 13.35
N PHE A 240 -3.43 2.13 12.33
CA PHE A 240 -4.89 2.13 12.33
C PHE A 240 -5.46 0.71 12.57
N ALA A 241 -4.96 -0.29 11.84
CA ALA A 241 -5.45 -1.65 11.97
C ALA A 241 -5.20 -2.26 13.35
N VAL A 242 -4.00 -2.03 13.90
CA VAL A 242 -3.62 -2.48 15.24
C VAL A 242 -4.51 -1.81 16.28
N ARG A 243 -4.67 -0.49 16.24
CA ARG A 243 -5.52 0.24 17.19
C ARG A 243 -7.00 -0.18 17.10
N ALA A 244 -7.50 -0.43 15.88
CA ALA A 244 -8.85 -0.94 15.70
C ALA A 244 -9.04 -2.32 16.37
N LEU A 245 -8.04 -3.19 16.36
CA LEU A 245 -8.09 -4.49 17.03
C LEU A 245 -7.92 -4.37 18.55
N GLU A 246 -7.05 -3.49 19.03
CA GLU A 246 -6.86 -3.21 20.46
C GLU A 246 -8.14 -2.63 21.10
N ASN A 247 -8.84 -1.77 20.37
CA ASN A 247 -10.09 -1.13 20.81
C ASN A 247 -11.34 -1.94 20.41
N CYS A 248 -11.21 -3.26 20.21
CA CYS A 248 -12.37 -4.11 19.91
C CYS A 248 -13.38 -4.04 21.08
N PRO A 249 -14.66 -3.74 20.80
CA PRO A 249 -15.71 -3.70 21.83
C PRO A 249 -15.91 -5.05 22.53
N ASP A 250 -16.63 -5.05 23.65
CA ASP A 250 -17.05 -6.25 24.40
C ASP A 250 -15.88 -7.07 24.99
N GLY A 251 -14.81 -6.39 25.45
CA GLY A 251 -13.67 -7.09 26.05
C GLY A 251 -13.03 -8.12 25.12
N ARG A 252 -13.12 -7.88 23.80
CA ARG A 252 -12.59 -8.73 22.72
C ARG A 252 -13.31 -10.09 22.53
N GLN A 253 -14.45 -10.30 23.14
CA GLN A 253 -15.22 -11.54 22.98
C GLN A 253 -15.62 -11.82 21.52
N ARG A 254 -15.70 -10.77 20.68
CA ARG A 254 -16.05 -10.84 19.25
C ARG A 254 -14.90 -10.52 18.32
N VAL A 255 -13.65 -10.74 18.74
CA VAL A 255 -12.46 -10.42 17.93
C VAL A 255 -12.55 -10.98 16.52
N GLY A 256 -13.04 -12.20 16.33
CA GLY A 256 -13.17 -12.80 15.00
C GLY A 256 -14.12 -12.01 14.06
N GLN A 257 -15.27 -11.56 14.59
CA GLN A 257 -16.22 -10.75 13.82
C GLN A 257 -15.64 -9.36 13.54
N HIS A 258 -14.97 -8.76 14.54
CA HIS A 258 -14.32 -7.47 14.40
C HIS A 258 -13.18 -7.50 13.36
N MET A 259 -12.39 -8.58 13.33
CA MET A 259 -11.37 -8.81 12.31
C MET A 259 -11.95 -8.91 10.91
N LEU A 260 -13.10 -9.58 10.75
CA LEU A 260 -13.77 -9.68 9.45
C LEU A 260 -14.28 -8.29 8.99
N ALA A 261 -14.90 -7.54 9.90
CA ALA A 261 -15.34 -6.17 9.64
C ALA A 261 -14.15 -5.27 9.27
N LEU A 262 -13.04 -5.35 10.01
CA LEU A 262 -11.82 -4.60 9.72
C LEU A 262 -11.21 -5.00 8.36
N ALA A 263 -11.16 -6.30 8.04
CA ALA A 263 -10.68 -6.78 6.74
C ALA A 263 -11.52 -6.21 5.59
N THR A 264 -12.84 -6.17 5.75
CA THR A 264 -13.78 -5.59 4.79
C THR A 264 -13.59 -4.07 4.67
N TYR A 265 -13.54 -3.37 5.79
CA TYR A 265 -13.30 -1.92 5.84
C TYR A 265 -11.98 -1.55 5.15
N MET A 266 -10.91 -2.26 5.44
CA MET A 266 -9.60 -2.03 4.83
C MET A 266 -9.50 -2.47 3.37
N GLY A 267 -10.49 -3.21 2.84
CA GLY A 267 -10.48 -3.75 1.48
C GLY A 267 -9.36 -4.78 1.29
N HIS A 268 -9.22 -5.71 2.25
CA HIS A 268 -8.35 -6.87 2.10
C HIS A 268 -9.07 -7.94 1.26
N ALA A 269 -8.34 -8.48 0.27
CA ALA A 269 -8.87 -9.58 -0.55
C ALA A 269 -8.91 -10.92 0.20
N ASN A 270 -8.09 -11.04 1.25
CA ASN A 270 -7.95 -12.22 2.09
C ASN A 270 -7.74 -11.78 3.54
N ILE A 271 -8.46 -12.40 4.46
CA ILE A 271 -8.39 -12.14 5.90
C ILE A 271 -6.98 -12.41 6.47
N VAL A 272 -6.21 -13.30 5.87
CA VAL A 272 -4.80 -13.58 6.23
C VAL A 272 -3.94 -12.31 6.25
N ALA A 273 -4.27 -11.31 5.41
CA ALA A 273 -3.60 -10.01 5.45
C ALA A 273 -3.90 -9.22 6.73
N THR A 274 -5.01 -9.53 7.42
CA THR A 274 -5.43 -8.92 8.69
C THR A 274 -4.84 -9.67 9.88
N TYR A 275 -4.71 -10.99 9.80
CA TYR A 275 -4.08 -11.81 10.86
C TYR A 275 -2.67 -11.35 11.22
N TRP A 276 -1.93 -10.83 10.25
CA TRP A 276 -0.59 -10.32 10.49
C TRP A 276 -0.55 -9.15 11.52
N TYR A 277 -1.64 -8.41 11.68
CA TYR A 277 -1.73 -7.37 12.71
C TYR A 277 -1.79 -7.92 14.12
N LEU A 278 -2.28 -9.14 14.31
CA LEU A 278 -2.29 -9.82 15.62
C LEU A 278 -0.86 -10.12 16.11
N GLU A 279 0.05 -10.47 15.16
CA GLU A 279 1.45 -10.73 15.49
C GLU A 279 2.22 -9.45 15.89
N ALA A 280 1.70 -8.28 15.52
CA ALA A 280 2.37 -6.99 15.72
C ALA A 280 2.08 -6.35 17.08
N THR A 281 1.22 -6.94 17.92
CA THR A 281 0.77 -6.35 19.18
C THR A 281 1.02 -7.28 20.37
N PRO A 282 2.01 -6.94 21.22
CA PRO A 282 2.23 -7.65 22.48
C PRO A 282 0.98 -7.74 23.37
N GLU A 283 0.13 -6.68 23.34
CA GLU A 283 -1.12 -6.61 24.11
C GLU A 283 -2.12 -7.71 23.69
N LEU A 284 -2.29 -7.93 22.37
CA LEU A 284 -3.17 -8.98 21.87
C LEU A 284 -2.63 -10.37 22.19
N LEU A 285 -1.31 -10.57 22.18
CA LEU A 285 -0.66 -11.82 22.58
C LEU A 285 -0.77 -12.06 24.08
N ARG A 286 -0.69 -11.01 24.91
CA ARG A 286 -0.85 -11.11 26.36
C ARG A 286 -2.24 -11.60 26.76
N ASP A 287 -3.28 -11.14 26.06
CA ASP A 287 -4.65 -11.57 26.33
C ASP A 287 -4.85 -13.06 26.03
N ILE A 288 -4.20 -13.57 24.96
CA ILE A 288 -4.22 -15.00 24.65
C ILE A 288 -3.51 -15.80 25.77
N ALA A 289 -2.37 -15.30 26.26
CA ALA A 289 -1.65 -15.93 27.37
C ALA A 289 -2.50 -15.93 28.65
N THR A 290 -3.11 -14.80 28.99
CA THR A 290 -3.99 -14.68 30.16
C THR A 290 -5.22 -15.59 30.05
N ALA A 291 -5.85 -15.67 28.89
CA ALA A 291 -6.98 -16.57 28.66
C ALA A 291 -6.55 -18.05 28.77
N GLY A 292 -5.35 -18.39 28.30
CA GLY A 292 -4.76 -19.72 28.46
C GLY A 292 -4.51 -20.07 29.92
N GLU A 293 -3.97 -19.16 30.73
CA GLU A 293 -3.75 -19.34 32.15
C GLU A 293 -5.08 -19.52 32.92
N VAL A 294 -6.08 -18.68 32.64
CA VAL A 294 -7.42 -18.82 33.26
C VAL A 294 -8.04 -20.17 32.93
N HIS A 295 -7.90 -20.66 31.70
CA HIS A 295 -8.40 -21.97 31.30
C HIS A 295 -7.66 -23.12 31.99
N LEU A 296 -6.36 -22.99 32.16
CA LEU A 296 -5.54 -23.99 32.86
C LEU A 296 -5.75 -23.98 34.38
N LEU A 297 -5.92 -22.82 34.99
CA LEU A 297 -6.10 -22.68 36.44
C LEU A 297 -7.57 -22.80 36.85
N GLY A 298 -8.53 -22.40 35.99
CA GLY A 298 -9.97 -22.53 36.26
C GLY A 298 -10.55 -23.93 36.13
N GLY A 299 -9.81 -24.89 35.60
CA GLY A 299 -10.21 -26.30 35.50
C GLY A 299 -10.01 -27.14 36.78
N ARG A 300 -9.62 -26.49 37.90
CA ARG A 300 -9.54 -27.13 39.22
C ARG A 300 -10.61 -26.53 40.14
N ARG A 301 -11.85 -26.90 39.94
CA ARG A 301 -12.91 -26.92 40.94
C ARG A 301 -13.71 -28.21 40.82
#